data_88d14a65bf959a33fbc523c02080398a
#
_entry.id   88d14a65bf959a33fbc523c02080398a
#
_cell.length_a   1.000
_cell.length_b   1.000
_cell.length_c   1.000
_cell.angle_alpha   90.00
_cell.angle_beta   90.00
_cell.angle_gamma   90.00
#
_symmetry.space_group_name_H-M   'P 1'
#
loop_
_entity.id
_entity.type
_entity.pdbx_description
1 polymer ?
#
loop_
_entity_poly.entity_id
_entity_poly.type
_entity_poly.pdbx_seq_one_letter_code
_entity_poly.pdbx_strand_id
1 'polypeptide(L)'
;AITKDSKSGYEQQTLTPGMIMELQPGEDVKAVNPSSSSSSAKDFIMSQMRLIGAGQGLSYESISRDMSQVNYSSARQGLLEDQKSYREVQDFLIDHFLNDVYEEFLNAAILSNSIKINDFYKNKMRYLKHVWISSGWGWIDPLKEVKANQSAIESNIDTLARVCAERGEDWRDVIEQRARELEYIKELTGSDLENEQSKVKIKTKK
;
A
#
# COMPACT_ATOMS: atom_id res chain seq x y z
N ALA A 1 -32.18 26.43 -44.17
CA ALA A 1 -32.26 25.76 -45.47
C ALA A 1 -32.78 24.35 -45.23
N ILE A 2 -33.84 23.97 -45.97
CA ILE A 2 -34.41 22.63 -45.91
C ILE A 2 -33.60 21.76 -46.85
N THR A 3 -32.96 20.73 -46.34
CA THR A 3 -32.23 19.76 -47.17
C THR A 3 -33.01 18.45 -47.18
N LYS A 4 -33.50 18.02 -48.36
CA LYS A 4 -34.13 16.71 -48.50
C LYS A 4 -33.06 15.66 -48.72
N ASP A 5 -32.96 14.66 -47.81
CA ASP A 5 -32.16 13.51 -48.06
C ASP A 5 -32.87 12.57 -49.03
N SER A 6 -32.28 12.40 -50.21
CA SER A 6 -32.86 11.65 -51.34
C SER A 6 -33.00 10.12 -51.08
N LYS A 7 -32.44 9.61 -49.99
CA LYS A 7 -32.51 8.16 -49.67
C LYS A 7 -33.51 7.80 -48.58
N SER A 8 -33.80 8.69 -47.64
CA SER A 8 -34.65 8.39 -46.46
C SER A 8 -36.01 9.08 -46.50
N GLY A 9 -36.24 10.05 -47.42
CA GLY A 9 -37.49 10.82 -47.51
C GLY A 9 -37.73 11.80 -46.36
N TYR A 10 -36.80 11.91 -45.41
CA TYR A 10 -36.92 12.85 -44.29
C TYR A 10 -36.39 14.22 -44.66
N GLU A 11 -37.12 15.26 -44.25
CA GLU A 11 -36.70 16.65 -44.39
C GLU A 11 -35.85 17.03 -43.16
N GLN A 12 -34.61 17.39 -43.39
CA GLN A 12 -33.74 17.92 -42.32
C GLN A 12 -33.74 19.46 -42.41
N GLN A 13 -34.11 20.09 -41.30
CA GLN A 13 -34.02 21.54 -41.17
C GLN A 13 -32.84 21.90 -40.27
N THR A 14 -31.98 22.80 -40.75
CA THR A 14 -30.88 23.30 -39.92
C THR A 14 -31.45 24.38 -38.99
N LEU A 15 -31.31 24.15 -37.67
CA LEU A 15 -31.71 25.11 -36.65
C LEU A 15 -30.75 26.29 -36.63
N THR A 16 -31.29 27.49 -36.83
CA THR A 16 -30.55 28.76 -36.70
C THR A 16 -31.10 29.57 -35.53
N PRO A 17 -30.29 30.39 -34.86
CA PRO A 17 -30.77 31.25 -33.79
C PRO A 17 -31.88 32.20 -34.30
N GLY A 18 -33.03 32.24 -33.59
CA GLY A 18 -34.18 33.06 -33.96
C GLY A 18 -35.08 32.46 -35.05
N MET A 19 -34.93 31.19 -35.42
CA MET A 19 -35.78 30.51 -36.39
C MET A 19 -37.20 30.31 -35.82
N ILE A 20 -38.19 30.70 -36.61
CA ILE A 20 -39.61 30.42 -36.34
C ILE A 20 -39.99 29.22 -37.19
N MET A 21 -40.47 28.15 -36.55
CA MET A 21 -40.98 26.95 -37.23
C MET A 21 -42.51 27.04 -37.32
N GLU A 22 -43.04 26.98 -38.53
CA GLU A 22 -44.48 26.82 -38.74
C GLU A 22 -44.82 25.31 -38.74
N LEU A 23 -45.71 24.92 -37.85
CA LEU A 23 -46.16 23.53 -37.69
C LEU A 23 -47.53 23.37 -38.34
N GLN A 24 -47.78 22.23 -38.97
CA GLN A 24 -49.10 21.89 -39.48
C GLN A 24 -50.03 21.41 -38.37
N PRO A 25 -51.36 21.49 -38.51
CA PRO A 25 -52.30 21.00 -37.53
C PRO A 25 -52.06 19.50 -37.21
N GLY A 26 -51.70 19.20 -35.95
CA GLY A 26 -51.39 17.84 -35.51
C GLY A 26 -49.89 17.52 -35.38
N GLU A 27 -49.02 18.46 -35.81
CA GLU A 27 -47.58 18.31 -35.57
C GLU A 27 -47.16 18.90 -34.21
N ASP A 28 -46.20 18.28 -33.56
CA ASP A 28 -45.62 18.72 -32.29
C ASP A 28 -44.09 18.65 -32.35
N VAL A 29 -43.44 19.60 -31.71
CA VAL A 29 -41.98 19.65 -31.64
C VAL A 29 -41.54 19.16 -30.27
N LYS A 30 -40.87 18.04 -30.24
CA LYS A 30 -40.20 17.55 -29.04
C LYS A 30 -38.72 17.89 -29.06
N ALA A 31 -38.30 18.77 -28.16
CA ALA A 31 -36.89 19.00 -27.93
C ALA A 31 -36.31 17.80 -27.17
N VAL A 32 -35.54 16.98 -27.83
CA VAL A 32 -34.69 15.98 -27.17
C VAL A 32 -33.42 16.70 -26.71
N ASN A 33 -33.40 17.07 -25.46
CA ASN A 33 -32.20 17.63 -24.86
C ASN A 33 -31.43 16.46 -24.17
N PRO A 34 -30.36 15.96 -24.77
CA PRO A 34 -29.52 14.96 -24.09
C PRO A 34 -28.82 15.67 -22.93
N SER A 35 -29.50 15.76 -21.80
CA SER A 35 -28.88 16.24 -20.57
C SER A 35 -27.89 15.18 -20.07
N SER A 36 -26.68 15.19 -20.61
CA SER A 36 -25.54 14.59 -19.91
C SER A 36 -25.27 15.48 -18.71
N SER A 37 -25.89 15.15 -17.56
CA SER A 37 -25.61 15.87 -16.33
C SER A 37 -24.15 15.62 -16.01
N SER A 38 -23.37 16.68 -15.78
CA SER A 38 -21.97 16.58 -15.37
C SER A 38 -21.80 15.78 -14.06
N SER A 39 -22.87 15.66 -13.26
CA SER A 39 -22.93 14.80 -12.06
C SER A 39 -22.84 13.31 -12.41
N SER A 40 -23.51 12.86 -13.49
CA SER A 40 -23.45 11.45 -13.89
C SER A 40 -22.08 11.04 -14.45
N ALA A 41 -21.33 11.95 -15.05
CA ALA A 41 -19.98 11.70 -15.53
C ALA A 41 -19.00 11.46 -14.36
N LYS A 42 -19.10 12.25 -13.29
CA LYS A 42 -18.27 12.07 -12.08
C LYS A 42 -18.54 10.70 -11.44
N ASP A 43 -19.80 10.36 -11.23
CA ASP A 43 -20.19 9.09 -10.61
C ASP A 43 -19.79 7.89 -11.47
N PHE A 44 -19.87 8.02 -12.78
CA PHE A 44 -19.40 7.00 -13.72
C PHE A 44 -17.89 6.80 -13.59
N ILE A 45 -17.09 7.87 -13.62
CA ILE A 45 -15.62 7.80 -13.46
C ILE A 45 -15.25 7.18 -12.11
N MET A 46 -15.91 7.60 -11.02
CA MET A 46 -15.68 7.01 -9.70
C MET A 46 -15.99 5.52 -9.68
N SER A 47 -17.09 5.09 -10.32
CA SER A 47 -17.44 3.68 -10.41
C SER A 47 -16.42 2.87 -11.21
N GLN A 48 -15.91 3.42 -12.31
CA GLN A 48 -14.86 2.78 -13.10
C GLN A 48 -13.54 2.65 -12.28
N MET A 49 -13.14 3.69 -11.57
CA MET A 49 -11.95 3.64 -10.70
C MET A 49 -12.08 2.59 -9.60
N ARG A 50 -13.29 2.46 -9.00
CA ARG A 50 -13.57 1.40 -8.01
C ARG A 50 -13.46 -0.01 -8.60
N LEU A 51 -13.96 -0.21 -9.81
CA LEU A 51 -13.85 -1.50 -10.51
C LEU A 51 -12.40 -1.83 -10.86
N ILE A 52 -11.62 -0.85 -11.31
CA ILE A 52 -10.18 -1.01 -11.55
C ILE A 52 -9.47 -1.37 -10.25
N GLY A 53 -9.76 -0.66 -9.15
CA GLY A 53 -9.22 -0.94 -7.84
C GLY A 53 -9.52 -2.36 -7.37
N ALA A 54 -10.78 -2.74 -7.43
CA ALA A 54 -11.22 -4.09 -7.07
C ALA A 54 -10.51 -5.17 -7.90
N GLY A 55 -10.31 -4.93 -9.19
CA GLY A 55 -9.58 -5.85 -10.08
C GLY A 55 -8.09 -5.98 -9.78
N GLN A 56 -7.49 -4.99 -9.11
CA GLN A 56 -6.09 -4.97 -8.68
C GLN A 56 -5.92 -5.31 -7.19
N GLY A 57 -7.01 -5.55 -6.46
CA GLY A 57 -6.97 -5.74 -5.01
C GLY A 57 -6.59 -4.47 -4.24
N LEU A 58 -6.93 -3.29 -4.78
CA LEU A 58 -6.60 -1.98 -4.21
C LEU A 58 -7.85 -1.18 -3.87
N SER A 59 -7.76 -0.35 -2.82
CA SER A 59 -8.83 0.58 -2.47
C SER A 59 -8.97 1.71 -3.49
N TYR A 60 -10.17 2.30 -3.58
CA TYR A 60 -10.43 3.48 -4.42
C TYR A 60 -9.49 4.63 -4.08
N GLU A 61 -9.26 4.84 -2.80
CA GLU A 61 -8.42 5.90 -2.26
C GLU A 61 -6.95 5.77 -2.70
N SER A 62 -6.46 4.54 -2.78
CA SER A 62 -5.09 4.25 -3.26
C SER A 62 -4.89 4.57 -4.73
N ILE A 63 -5.93 4.36 -5.54
CA ILE A 63 -5.87 4.65 -6.99
C ILE A 63 -6.14 6.11 -7.28
N SER A 64 -7.22 6.66 -6.72
CA SER A 64 -7.68 8.02 -7.02
C SER A 64 -6.92 9.10 -6.26
N ARG A 65 -6.30 8.75 -5.12
CA ARG A 65 -5.74 9.69 -4.14
C ARG A 65 -6.77 10.68 -3.58
N ASP A 66 -8.06 10.37 -3.73
CA ASP A 66 -9.16 11.20 -3.25
C ASP A 66 -9.60 10.74 -1.87
N MET A 67 -9.26 11.53 -0.85
CA MET A 67 -9.63 11.29 0.55
C MET A 67 -10.86 12.11 0.99
N SER A 68 -11.53 12.80 0.06
CA SER A 68 -12.60 13.76 0.39
C SER A 68 -13.85 13.13 1.00
N GLN A 69 -14.10 11.84 0.73
CA GLN A 69 -15.30 11.12 1.15
C GLN A 69 -15.05 10.08 2.25
N VAL A 70 -13.82 10.00 2.79
CA VAL A 70 -13.46 8.99 3.79
C VAL A 70 -13.19 9.63 5.16
N ASN A 71 -13.63 8.93 6.20
CA ASN A 71 -13.20 9.25 7.56
C ASN A 71 -11.93 8.46 7.91
N TYR A 72 -11.29 8.83 9.04
CA TYR A 72 -10.06 8.19 9.49
C TYR A 72 -10.18 6.66 9.62
N SER A 73 -11.29 6.16 10.14
CA SER A 73 -11.48 4.72 10.36
C SER A 73 -11.58 3.95 9.05
N SER A 74 -12.34 4.47 8.07
CA SER A 74 -12.48 3.82 6.76
C SER A 74 -11.21 3.94 5.93
N ALA A 75 -10.49 5.08 5.98
CA ALA A 75 -9.20 5.22 5.33
C ALA A 75 -8.17 4.25 5.90
N ARG A 76 -8.14 4.07 7.22
CA ARG A 76 -7.27 3.09 7.89
C ARG A 76 -7.61 1.66 7.46
N GLN A 77 -8.89 1.30 7.43
CA GLN A 77 -9.31 -0.03 7.00
C GLN A 77 -8.88 -0.31 5.55
N GLY A 78 -9.13 0.63 4.63
CA GLY A 78 -8.70 0.51 3.23
C GLY A 78 -7.18 0.31 3.10
N LEU A 79 -6.38 1.09 3.85
CA LEU A 79 -4.93 0.95 3.85
C LEU A 79 -4.47 -0.43 4.36
N LEU A 80 -5.10 -0.97 5.41
CA LEU A 80 -4.76 -2.30 5.93
C LEU A 80 -5.10 -3.42 4.93
N GLU A 81 -6.21 -3.29 4.20
CA GLU A 81 -6.56 -4.23 3.12
C GLU A 81 -5.57 -4.13 1.95
N ASP A 82 -5.20 -2.92 1.54
CA ASP A 82 -4.17 -2.70 0.51
C ASP A 82 -2.82 -3.32 0.91
N GLN A 83 -2.39 -3.13 2.17
CA GLN A 83 -1.17 -3.74 2.69
C GLN A 83 -1.20 -5.27 2.65
N LYS A 84 -2.37 -5.88 2.88
CA LYS A 84 -2.53 -7.32 2.74
C LYS A 84 -2.30 -7.78 1.30
N SER A 85 -2.91 -7.09 0.33
CA SER A 85 -2.69 -7.36 -1.10
C SER A 85 -1.21 -7.20 -1.50
N TYR A 86 -0.53 -6.18 -0.98
CA TYR A 86 0.91 -6.00 -1.23
C TYR A 86 1.75 -7.13 -0.64
N ARG A 87 1.40 -7.64 0.54
CA ARG A 87 2.10 -8.80 1.13
C ARG A 87 1.95 -10.04 0.27
N GLU A 88 0.76 -10.33 -0.24
CA GLU A 88 0.53 -11.46 -1.14
C GLU A 88 1.43 -11.40 -2.39
N VAL A 89 1.61 -10.20 -2.97
CA VAL A 89 2.52 -10.00 -4.11
C VAL A 89 3.99 -10.13 -3.70
N GLN A 90 4.38 -9.64 -2.52
CA GLN A 90 5.73 -9.80 -1.99
C GLN A 90 6.05 -11.28 -1.76
N ASP A 91 5.15 -12.02 -1.13
CA ASP A 91 5.31 -13.46 -0.88
C ASP A 91 5.43 -14.24 -2.20
N PHE A 92 4.60 -13.90 -3.18
CA PHE A 92 4.69 -14.48 -4.52
C PHE A 92 6.08 -14.24 -5.15
N LEU A 93 6.62 -13.00 -5.06
CA LEU A 93 7.94 -12.67 -5.58
C LEU A 93 9.05 -13.42 -4.85
N ILE A 94 8.94 -13.55 -3.53
CA ILE A 94 9.90 -14.30 -2.70
C ILE A 94 9.90 -15.77 -3.11
N ASP A 95 8.73 -16.38 -3.18
CA ASP A 95 8.61 -17.83 -3.39
C ASP A 95 8.97 -18.27 -4.81
N HIS A 96 8.66 -17.43 -5.83
CA HIS A 96 8.82 -17.80 -7.24
C HIS A 96 10.04 -17.18 -7.93
N PHE A 97 10.75 -16.29 -7.26
CA PHE A 97 11.90 -15.62 -7.87
C PHE A 97 13.08 -15.46 -6.92
N LEU A 98 12.90 -14.80 -5.76
CA LEU A 98 14.03 -14.43 -4.94
C LEU A 98 14.73 -15.63 -4.28
N ASN A 99 13.99 -16.66 -3.90
CA ASN A 99 14.56 -17.88 -3.33
C ASN A 99 15.45 -18.60 -4.35
N ASP A 100 15.02 -18.70 -5.59
CA ASP A 100 15.81 -19.32 -6.67
C ASP A 100 17.07 -18.50 -6.99
N VAL A 101 16.93 -17.17 -7.05
CA VAL A 101 18.08 -16.27 -7.26
C VAL A 101 19.10 -16.40 -6.12
N TYR A 102 18.64 -16.50 -4.87
CA TYR A 102 19.53 -16.68 -3.73
C TYR A 102 20.27 -18.02 -3.77
N GLU A 103 19.58 -19.09 -4.12
CA GLU A 103 20.19 -20.41 -4.27
C GLU A 103 21.28 -20.40 -5.36
N GLU A 104 20.99 -19.86 -6.54
CA GLU A 104 21.94 -19.73 -7.63
C GLU A 104 23.12 -18.80 -7.29
N PHE A 105 22.85 -17.71 -6.59
CA PHE A 105 23.91 -16.83 -6.09
C PHE A 105 24.88 -17.57 -5.17
N LEU A 106 24.38 -18.35 -4.21
CA LEU A 106 25.23 -19.13 -3.31
C LEU A 106 26.03 -20.19 -4.08
N ASN A 107 25.41 -20.90 -5.02
CA ASN A 107 26.10 -21.86 -5.86
C ASN A 107 27.26 -21.21 -6.62
N ALA A 108 26.99 -20.08 -7.29
CA ALA A 108 27.99 -19.33 -8.03
C ALA A 108 29.13 -18.78 -7.14
N ALA A 109 28.78 -18.23 -5.97
CA ALA A 109 29.74 -17.68 -5.03
C ALA A 109 30.70 -18.75 -4.44
N ILE A 110 30.20 -19.97 -4.22
CA ILE A 110 31.02 -21.09 -3.78
C ILE A 110 31.90 -21.63 -4.88
N LEU A 111 31.36 -21.79 -6.10
CA LEU A 111 32.12 -22.25 -7.27
C LEU A 111 33.23 -21.29 -7.64
N SER A 112 33.01 -19.98 -7.51
CA SER A 112 34.04 -18.96 -7.73
C SER A 112 35.04 -18.80 -6.59
N ASN A 113 34.93 -19.58 -5.50
CA ASN A 113 35.70 -19.41 -4.26
C ASN A 113 35.56 -18.04 -3.56
N SER A 114 34.53 -17.25 -3.90
CA SER A 114 34.24 -16.00 -3.21
C SER A 114 33.77 -16.25 -1.77
N ILE A 115 33.05 -17.34 -1.57
CA ILE A 115 32.61 -17.83 -0.26
C ILE A 115 33.16 -19.25 -0.08
N LYS A 116 33.86 -19.51 1.04
CA LYS A 116 34.45 -20.83 1.33
C LYS A 116 33.60 -21.55 2.36
N ILE A 117 32.79 -22.51 1.91
CA ILE A 117 32.00 -23.40 2.76
C ILE A 117 32.31 -24.85 2.32
N ASN A 118 33.06 -25.58 3.16
CA ASN A 118 33.55 -26.92 2.79
C ASN A 118 32.47 -27.99 2.74
N ASP A 119 31.38 -27.82 3.48
CA ASP A 119 30.31 -28.82 3.62
C ASP A 119 28.97 -28.37 2.96
N PHE A 120 29.01 -27.36 2.09
CA PHE A 120 27.81 -26.79 1.48
C PHE A 120 26.94 -27.85 0.81
N TYR A 121 27.50 -28.63 -0.09
CA TYR A 121 26.73 -29.61 -0.83
C TYR A 121 26.18 -30.76 0.02
N LYS A 122 26.80 -31.03 1.19
CA LYS A 122 26.29 -32.03 2.15
C LYS A 122 25.14 -31.50 2.97
N ASN A 123 25.17 -30.21 3.29
CA ASN A 123 24.24 -29.54 4.21
C ASN A 123 23.52 -28.35 3.56
N LYS A 124 23.26 -28.42 2.25
CA LYS A 124 22.71 -27.32 1.42
C LYS A 124 21.49 -26.65 2.07
N MET A 125 20.52 -27.44 2.53
CA MET A 125 19.30 -26.93 3.16
C MET A 125 19.56 -26.09 4.43
N ARG A 126 20.68 -26.28 5.11
CA ARG A 126 21.06 -25.46 6.29
C ARG A 126 21.50 -24.08 5.85
N TYR A 127 22.24 -23.97 4.75
CA TYR A 127 22.78 -22.72 4.24
C TYR A 127 21.77 -21.93 3.42
N LEU A 128 20.73 -22.60 2.90
CA LEU A 128 19.60 -21.96 2.24
C LEU A 128 18.56 -21.37 3.20
N LYS A 129 18.68 -21.65 4.52
CA LYS A 129 17.80 -21.02 5.51
C LYS A 129 18.12 -19.54 5.61
N HIS A 130 17.19 -18.72 5.20
CA HIS A 130 17.26 -17.27 5.28
C HIS A 130 15.86 -16.70 5.51
N VAL A 131 15.77 -15.42 5.76
CA VAL A 131 14.53 -14.69 5.87
C VAL A 131 14.65 -13.43 5.01
N TRP A 132 13.70 -13.23 4.14
CA TRP A 132 13.59 -11.99 3.39
C TRP A 132 12.88 -10.95 4.25
N ILE A 133 13.50 -9.80 4.41
CA ILE A 133 12.90 -8.66 5.12
C ILE A 133 12.51 -7.65 4.03
N SER A 134 11.20 -7.57 3.75
CA SER A 134 10.66 -6.60 2.82
C SER A 134 10.61 -5.22 3.45
N SER A 135 10.56 -4.17 2.62
CA SER A 135 10.34 -2.80 3.12
C SER A 135 9.06 -2.74 3.94
N GLY A 136 9.15 -2.21 5.14
CA GLY A 136 8.02 -2.03 6.04
C GLY A 136 7.18 -0.82 5.67
N TRP A 137 6.01 -0.70 6.31
CA TRP A 137 5.14 0.45 6.20
C TRP A 137 5.29 1.37 7.40
N GLY A 138 5.07 2.68 7.18
CA GLY A 138 4.99 3.64 8.27
C GLY A 138 3.81 3.36 9.19
N TRP A 139 3.97 3.67 10.45
CA TRP A 139 2.89 3.55 11.43
C TRP A 139 1.76 4.55 11.14
N ILE A 140 0.52 4.10 11.30
CA ILE A 140 -0.66 4.95 11.18
C ILE A 140 -0.90 5.71 12.50
N ASP A 141 -0.74 5.01 13.63
CA ASP A 141 -0.83 5.57 14.99
C ASP A 141 0.36 5.06 15.80
N PRO A 142 1.51 5.75 15.75
CA PRO A 142 2.76 5.27 16.34
C PRO A 142 2.63 4.92 17.82
N LEU A 143 1.88 5.72 18.59
CA LEU A 143 1.78 5.53 20.03
C LEU A 143 0.98 4.28 20.40
N LYS A 144 -0.12 4.02 19.68
CA LYS A 144 -0.93 2.81 19.91
C LYS A 144 -0.21 1.56 19.43
N GLU A 145 0.45 1.65 18.29
CA GLU A 145 1.18 0.51 17.71
C GLU A 145 2.38 0.12 18.56
N VAL A 146 3.17 1.09 19.07
CA VAL A 146 4.27 0.79 20.02
C VAL A 146 3.75 0.11 21.28
N LYS A 147 2.65 0.60 21.86
CA LYS A 147 2.07 -0.02 23.07
C LYS A 147 1.53 -1.43 22.80
N ALA A 148 0.87 -1.61 21.65
CA ALA A 148 0.36 -2.92 21.23
C ALA A 148 1.49 -3.92 21.04
N ASN A 149 2.56 -3.55 20.33
CA ASN A 149 3.73 -4.39 20.11
C ASN A 149 4.47 -4.71 21.40
N GLN A 150 4.64 -3.72 22.30
CA GLN A 150 5.24 -3.97 23.61
C GLN A 150 4.41 -4.98 24.41
N SER A 151 3.08 -4.81 24.46
CA SER A 151 2.20 -5.74 25.17
C SER A 151 2.20 -7.13 24.54
N ALA A 152 2.27 -7.24 23.20
CA ALA A 152 2.34 -8.52 22.51
C ALA A 152 3.64 -9.28 22.80
N ILE A 153 4.79 -8.57 22.84
CA ILE A 153 6.08 -9.16 23.19
C ILE A 153 6.09 -9.58 24.67
N GLU A 154 5.62 -8.73 25.58
CA GLU A 154 5.55 -9.06 27.02
C GLU A 154 4.63 -10.26 27.31
N SER A 155 3.58 -10.46 26.51
CA SER A 155 2.64 -11.58 26.58
C SER A 155 3.11 -12.84 25.84
N ASN A 156 4.29 -12.83 25.21
CA ASN A 156 4.83 -13.89 24.36
C ASN A 156 3.95 -14.26 23.16
N ILE A 157 3.14 -13.33 22.67
CA ILE A 157 2.30 -13.47 21.47
C ILE A 157 3.13 -13.16 20.24
N ASP A 158 4.08 -12.21 20.36
CA ASP A 158 4.96 -11.79 19.29
C ASP A 158 6.43 -11.72 19.74
N THR A 159 7.34 -11.48 18.78
CA THR A 159 8.77 -11.38 19.03
C THR A 159 9.34 -10.08 18.49
N LEU A 160 10.42 -9.57 19.11
CA LEU A 160 11.12 -8.40 18.61
C LEU A 160 11.58 -8.57 17.14
N ALA A 161 12.03 -9.79 16.80
CA ALA A 161 12.45 -10.12 15.44
C ALA A 161 11.33 -9.92 14.41
N ARG A 162 10.09 -10.34 14.75
CA ARG A 162 8.94 -10.17 13.86
C ARG A 162 8.52 -8.70 13.76
N VAL A 163 8.44 -8.01 14.88
CA VAL A 163 8.09 -6.58 14.93
C VAL A 163 9.09 -5.73 14.14
N CYS A 164 10.39 -6.01 14.21
CA CYS A 164 11.40 -5.34 13.40
C CYS A 164 11.25 -5.70 11.91
N ALA A 165 11.04 -6.98 11.59
CA ALA A 165 10.85 -7.41 10.20
C ALA A 165 9.62 -6.76 9.53
N GLU A 166 8.51 -6.54 10.25
CA GLU A 166 7.36 -5.80 9.75
C GLU A 166 7.67 -4.33 9.41
N ARG A 167 8.74 -3.79 10.00
CA ARG A 167 9.27 -2.45 9.71
C ARG A 167 10.34 -2.44 8.61
N GLY A 168 10.73 -3.61 8.12
CA GLY A 168 11.80 -3.75 7.14
C GLY A 168 13.20 -3.67 7.74
N GLU A 169 13.35 -4.00 9.03
CA GLU A 169 14.62 -3.92 9.76
C GLU A 169 15.02 -5.30 10.33
N ASP A 170 16.31 -5.60 10.33
CA ASP A 170 16.82 -6.76 11.09
C ASP A 170 16.92 -6.38 12.57
N TRP A 171 16.33 -7.16 13.44
CA TRP A 171 16.32 -6.93 14.88
C TRP A 171 17.74 -6.95 15.49
N ARG A 172 18.68 -7.67 14.88
CA ARG A 172 20.08 -7.72 15.33
C ARG A 172 20.75 -6.37 15.09
N ASP A 173 20.57 -5.82 13.89
CA ASP A 173 21.10 -4.51 13.53
C ASP A 173 20.53 -3.41 14.43
N VAL A 174 19.23 -3.48 14.73
CA VAL A 174 18.56 -2.55 15.66
C VAL A 174 19.16 -2.64 17.07
N ILE A 175 19.37 -3.85 17.60
CA ILE A 175 19.96 -4.03 18.93
C ILE A 175 21.42 -3.60 18.95
N GLU A 176 22.22 -3.96 17.95
CA GLU A 176 23.61 -3.57 17.86
C GLU A 176 23.76 -2.06 17.73
N GLN A 177 22.92 -1.44 16.93
CA GLN A 177 22.89 0.03 16.83
C GLN A 177 22.56 0.67 18.17
N ARG A 178 21.52 0.15 18.84
CA ARG A 178 21.12 0.64 20.17
C ARG A 178 22.20 0.48 21.20
N ALA A 179 22.91 -0.64 21.22
CA ALA A 179 24.03 -0.87 22.12
C ALA A 179 25.15 0.16 21.91
N ARG A 180 25.53 0.42 20.64
CA ARG A 180 26.53 1.44 20.28
C ARG A 180 26.10 2.84 20.71
N GLU A 181 24.85 3.19 20.55
CA GLU A 181 24.30 4.48 21.00
C GLU A 181 24.37 4.65 22.51
N LEU A 182 24.00 3.62 23.25
CA LEU A 182 24.05 3.64 24.73
C LEU A 182 25.49 3.77 25.25
N GLU A 183 26.44 3.07 24.64
CA GLU A 183 27.84 3.15 24.99
C GLU A 183 28.39 4.57 24.72
N TYR A 184 28.09 5.15 23.57
CA TYR A 184 28.48 6.51 23.22
C TYR A 184 27.86 7.56 24.15
N ILE A 185 26.59 7.41 24.52
CA ILE A 185 25.93 8.30 25.49
C ILE A 185 26.59 8.19 26.85
N LYS A 186 26.95 6.98 27.29
CA LYS A 186 27.65 6.74 28.57
C LYS A 186 29.03 7.40 28.58
N GLU A 187 29.77 7.31 27.48
CA GLU A 187 31.07 8.01 27.34
C GLU A 187 30.94 9.53 27.44
N LEU A 188 29.88 10.11 26.83
CA LEU A 188 29.68 11.55 26.83
C LEU A 188 29.11 12.10 28.14
N THR A 189 28.21 11.37 28.78
CA THR A 189 27.46 11.87 29.96
C THR A 189 28.00 11.34 31.28
N GLY A 190 28.82 10.29 31.24
CA GLY A 190 29.31 9.62 32.45
C GLY A 190 28.22 8.90 33.25
N SER A 191 26.99 8.78 32.72
CA SER A 191 25.84 8.18 33.37
C SER A 191 25.23 7.05 32.55
N ASP A 192 24.79 5.98 33.20
CA ASP A 192 24.01 4.90 32.58
C ASP A 192 22.53 5.32 32.50
N LEU A 193 22.00 5.56 31.31
CA LEU A 193 20.60 5.95 31.07
C LEU A 193 19.58 4.92 31.58
N GLU A 194 19.93 3.64 31.67
CA GLU A 194 19.07 2.61 32.26
C GLU A 194 18.77 2.86 33.74
N ASN A 195 19.75 3.42 34.47
CA ASN A 195 19.57 3.81 35.87
C ASN A 195 18.69 5.03 36.09
N GLU A 196 18.63 5.95 35.13
CA GLU A 196 17.77 7.13 35.22
C GLU A 196 16.30 6.81 34.86
N GLN A 197 16.07 5.98 33.86
CA GLN A 197 14.70 5.57 33.47
C GLN A 197 14.05 4.67 34.55
N SER A 198 14.83 3.84 35.24
CA SER A 198 14.34 3.07 36.39
C SER A 198 14.03 3.95 37.61
N LYS A 199 14.79 5.02 37.85
CA LYS A 199 14.53 6.01 38.90
C LYS A 199 13.27 6.87 38.63
N VAL A 200 12.98 7.17 37.36
CA VAL A 200 11.75 7.90 36.96
C VAL A 200 10.51 7.02 37.14
N LYS A 201 10.56 5.74 36.80
CA LYS A 201 9.44 4.80 37.03
C LYS A 201 9.09 4.59 38.49
N ILE A 202 10.07 4.70 39.40
CA ILE A 202 9.85 4.56 40.85
C ILE A 202 9.21 5.83 41.45
N LYS A 203 9.50 7.02 40.87
CA LYS A 203 8.91 8.29 41.36
C LYS A 203 7.46 8.50 40.90
N THR A 204 7.00 7.86 39.84
CA THR A 204 5.61 7.96 39.35
C THR A 204 4.65 6.97 40.01
N LYS A 205 5.12 6.10 40.91
CA LYS A 205 4.30 5.13 41.67
C LYS A 205 4.12 5.52 43.15
N LYS A 206 4.40 6.77 43.53
CA LYS A 206 4.03 7.36 44.80
C LYS A 206 3.00 8.48 44.52
#